data_e3134fb5f1194c170491f97d767d2ffd
#
_entry.id   e3134fb5f1194c170491f97d767d2ffd
#
_cell.length_a   1.000
_cell.length_b   1.000
_cell.length_c   1.000
_cell.angle_alpha   90.00
_cell.angle_beta   90.00
_cell.angle_gamma   90.00
#
_symmetry.space_group_name_H-M   'P 1'
#
loop_
_entity.id
_entity.type
_entity.pdbx_description
1 polymer ?
#
loop_
_entity_poly.entity_id
_entity_poly.type
_entity_poly.pdbx_seq_one_letter_code
_entity_poly.pdbx_strand_id
1 'polypeptide(L)'
;MIDGQIARIERELGTPGLLELLSTRLAPTDLQSLLLEVHTRRAAAVTPARLLAQYRASRFVAPSPVSPRALVEVDRLAWSLLPDGYEPLELSPLCPLGTNSAVAPVSQHKVVSTDRTTEVVADSTNVLALECAVRRHDPAARRREPVRLAASHRLTRAQQFGGARSWAHFRVLSLVAAGRDEGDLRFETRALVEQIAFCARLVEGAVALGRAFRGVRIAVTDVTDGRLTDTIESRVLAPLRERFPAARCHLAPERTAGRGYYGRVCFKLHATNESGDEVELADGGDTSWTRTLLGDAKERLVVSGLGVERLCVA
;
A
#
# COMPACT_ATOMS: atom_id res chain seq x y z
N MET A 1 -16.50 -20.27 3.05
CA MET A 1 -15.50 -21.25 2.54
C MET A 1 -14.47 -21.63 3.62
N ILE A 2 -13.87 -20.70 4.35
CA ILE A 2 -12.90 -21.00 5.45
C ILE A 2 -13.55 -21.69 6.63
N ASP A 3 -14.73 -21.27 7.04
CA ASP A 3 -15.48 -21.89 8.15
C ASP A 3 -15.70 -23.39 7.94
N GLY A 4 -15.98 -23.80 6.70
CA GLY A 4 -16.11 -25.21 6.35
C GLY A 4 -14.79 -25.99 6.43
N GLN A 5 -13.66 -25.33 6.15
CA GLN A 5 -12.32 -25.94 6.30
C GLN A 5 -11.96 -26.12 7.76
N ILE A 6 -12.23 -25.12 8.61
CA ILE A 6 -11.99 -25.20 10.05
C ILE A 6 -12.83 -26.29 10.67
N ALA A 7 -14.14 -26.31 10.40
CA ALA A 7 -15.04 -27.36 10.89
C ALA A 7 -14.59 -28.78 10.47
N ARG A 8 -14.05 -28.93 9.26
CA ARG A 8 -13.47 -30.21 8.81
C ARG A 8 -12.23 -30.58 9.62
N ILE A 9 -11.31 -29.62 9.82
CA ILE A 9 -10.07 -29.83 10.58
C ILE A 9 -10.39 -30.26 12.03
N GLU A 10 -11.27 -29.52 12.68
CA GLU A 10 -11.68 -29.82 14.06
C GLU A 10 -12.28 -31.22 14.20
N ARG A 11 -13.13 -31.61 13.24
CA ARG A 11 -13.73 -32.95 13.20
C ARG A 11 -12.69 -34.04 12.94
N GLU A 12 -11.77 -33.85 11.99
CA GLU A 12 -10.72 -34.82 11.66
C GLU A 12 -9.73 -35.03 12.81
N LEU A 13 -9.46 -33.97 13.58
CA LEU A 13 -8.57 -34.03 14.74
C LEU A 13 -9.31 -34.47 16.03
N GLY A 14 -10.64 -34.57 16.02
CA GLY A 14 -11.42 -34.84 17.22
C GLY A 14 -11.31 -33.73 18.28
N THR A 15 -11.04 -32.47 17.85
CA THR A 15 -10.80 -31.34 18.73
C THR A 15 -11.75 -30.20 18.39
N PRO A 16 -13.03 -30.25 18.78
CA PRO A 16 -13.98 -29.17 18.57
C PRO A 16 -13.55 -27.90 19.31
N GLY A 17 -13.71 -26.74 18.67
CA GLY A 17 -13.35 -25.44 19.26
C GLY A 17 -11.84 -25.17 19.26
N LEU A 18 -11.05 -25.88 18.44
CA LEU A 18 -9.61 -25.65 18.32
C LEU A 18 -9.29 -24.21 17.91
N LEU A 19 -10.03 -23.65 16.94
CA LEU A 19 -9.81 -22.28 16.50
C LEU A 19 -10.06 -21.30 17.65
N GLU A 20 -11.15 -21.45 18.38
CA GLU A 20 -11.49 -20.61 19.53
C GLU A 20 -10.43 -20.71 20.64
N LEU A 21 -9.97 -21.92 20.92
CA LEU A 21 -8.90 -22.15 21.91
C LEU A 21 -7.63 -21.38 21.54
N LEU A 22 -7.17 -21.49 20.29
CA LEU A 22 -5.91 -20.88 19.84
C LEU A 22 -6.02 -19.35 19.66
N SER A 23 -7.19 -18.84 19.25
CA SER A 23 -7.36 -17.43 18.91
C SER A 23 -7.75 -16.53 20.07
N THR A 24 -8.43 -17.06 21.10
CA THR A 24 -9.00 -16.25 22.18
C THR A 24 -8.62 -16.72 23.59
N ARG A 25 -8.44 -18.02 23.80
CA ARG A 25 -8.20 -18.57 25.14
C ARG A 25 -6.73 -18.75 25.49
N LEU A 26 -5.88 -18.97 24.50
CA LEU A 26 -4.45 -19.09 24.68
C LEU A 26 -3.81 -17.69 24.73
N ALA A 27 -2.94 -17.46 25.73
CA ALA A 27 -2.21 -16.20 25.81
C ALA A 27 -1.34 -16.01 24.55
N PRO A 28 -1.17 -14.77 24.04
CA PRO A 28 -0.39 -14.52 22.83
C PRO A 28 1.04 -15.09 22.88
N THR A 29 1.71 -15.03 24.02
CA THR A 29 3.06 -15.58 24.25
C THR A 29 3.09 -17.10 24.16
N ASP A 30 2.04 -17.76 24.67
CA ASP A 30 1.93 -19.21 24.65
C ASP A 30 1.60 -19.70 23.25
N LEU A 31 0.73 -19.01 22.53
CA LEU A 31 0.45 -19.28 21.12
C LEU A 31 1.73 -19.14 20.28
N GLN A 32 2.50 -18.06 20.49
CA GLN A 32 3.79 -17.87 19.81
C GLN A 32 4.74 -19.05 20.08
N SER A 33 4.88 -19.46 21.35
CA SER A 33 5.75 -20.57 21.73
C SER A 33 5.32 -21.88 21.09
N LEU A 34 4.01 -22.15 21.05
CA LEU A 34 3.43 -23.30 20.41
C LEU A 34 3.71 -23.32 18.90
N LEU A 35 3.46 -22.20 18.21
CA LEU A 35 3.67 -22.07 16.76
C LEU A 35 5.15 -22.23 16.40
N LEU A 36 6.07 -21.65 17.19
CA LEU A 36 7.51 -21.82 16.98
C LEU A 36 7.93 -23.30 17.07
N GLU A 37 7.43 -24.04 18.05
CA GLU A 37 7.72 -25.47 18.19
C GLU A 37 7.09 -26.30 17.05
N VAL A 38 5.86 -25.97 16.64
CA VAL A 38 5.23 -26.60 15.46
C VAL A 38 6.08 -26.40 14.21
N HIS A 39 6.55 -25.17 13.96
CA HIS A 39 7.38 -24.86 12.81
C HIS A 39 8.75 -25.56 12.91
N THR A 40 9.37 -25.62 14.08
CA THR A 40 10.63 -26.34 14.32
C THR A 40 10.52 -27.81 13.91
N ARG A 41 9.49 -28.50 14.39
CA ARG A 41 9.26 -29.93 14.07
C ARG A 41 8.95 -30.12 12.57
N ARG A 42 8.15 -29.25 12.00
CA ARG A 42 7.84 -29.32 10.55
C ARG A 42 9.07 -29.07 9.68
N ALA A 43 9.90 -28.11 10.03
CA ALA A 43 11.14 -27.78 9.33
C ALA A 43 12.15 -28.94 9.40
N ALA A 44 12.30 -29.57 10.57
CA ALA A 44 13.17 -30.73 10.75
C ALA A 44 12.82 -31.94 9.83
N ALA A 45 11.57 -32.04 9.41
CA ALA A 45 11.09 -33.08 8.51
C ALA A 45 11.27 -32.75 7.00
N VAL A 46 11.79 -31.55 6.66
CA VAL A 46 11.96 -31.13 5.27
C VAL A 46 13.29 -31.64 4.71
N THR A 47 13.23 -32.42 3.65
CA THR A 47 14.44 -32.86 2.94
C THR A 47 14.92 -31.81 1.92
N PRO A 48 16.21 -31.78 1.55
CA PRO A 48 16.74 -30.86 0.54
C PRO A 48 16.00 -30.94 -0.81
N ALA A 49 15.63 -32.14 -1.25
CA ALA A 49 14.89 -32.33 -2.50
C ALA A 49 13.49 -31.74 -2.42
N ARG A 50 12.78 -31.91 -1.29
CA ARG A 50 11.46 -31.30 -1.05
C ARG A 50 11.56 -29.77 -0.96
N LEU A 51 12.61 -29.27 -0.30
CA LEU A 51 12.85 -27.82 -0.21
C LEU A 51 13.04 -27.20 -1.60
N LEU A 52 13.85 -27.83 -2.46
CA LEU A 52 14.05 -27.37 -3.84
C LEU A 52 12.75 -27.40 -4.65
N ALA A 53 11.94 -28.42 -4.49
CA ALA A 53 10.63 -28.51 -5.15
C ALA A 53 9.69 -27.40 -4.68
N GLN A 54 9.63 -27.14 -3.37
CA GLN A 54 8.84 -26.05 -2.81
C GLN A 54 9.31 -24.67 -3.31
N TYR A 55 10.62 -24.43 -3.36
CA TYR A 55 11.19 -23.18 -3.88
C TYR A 55 10.78 -22.92 -5.33
N ARG A 56 10.81 -23.95 -6.18
CA ARG A 56 10.40 -23.85 -7.59
C ARG A 56 8.91 -23.61 -7.78
N ALA A 57 8.08 -24.13 -6.89
CA ALA A 57 6.62 -24.01 -6.98
C ALA A 57 6.05 -22.77 -6.32
N SER A 58 6.76 -22.17 -5.37
CA SER A 58 6.23 -21.07 -4.56
C SER A 58 6.47 -19.72 -5.21
N ARG A 59 5.38 -19.07 -5.62
CA ARG A 59 5.41 -17.68 -6.13
C ARG A 59 5.88 -16.63 -5.12
N PHE A 60 5.84 -16.97 -3.82
CA PHE A 60 6.24 -16.03 -2.75
C PHE A 60 7.76 -15.90 -2.57
N VAL A 61 8.50 -16.92 -3.00
CA VAL A 61 9.95 -16.99 -2.81
C VAL A 61 10.74 -16.88 -4.12
N ALA A 62 10.05 -16.91 -5.27
CA ALA A 62 10.69 -16.72 -6.55
C ALA A 62 11.32 -15.32 -6.64
N PRO A 63 12.53 -15.16 -7.24
CA PRO A 63 13.12 -13.84 -7.46
C PRO A 63 12.21 -12.96 -8.32
N SER A 64 12.33 -11.63 -8.12
CA SER A 64 11.68 -10.67 -9.02
C SER A 64 12.26 -10.81 -10.43
N PRO A 65 11.44 -10.77 -11.49
CA PRO A 65 11.94 -10.79 -12.87
C PRO A 65 12.55 -9.45 -13.29
N VAL A 66 12.38 -8.41 -12.49
CA VAL A 66 12.87 -7.07 -12.79
C VAL A 66 14.32 -6.92 -12.36
N SER A 67 15.15 -6.36 -13.24
CA SER A 67 16.57 -6.10 -12.96
C SER A 67 16.73 -5.21 -11.71
N PRO A 68 17.55 -5.60 -10.72
CA PRO A 68 17.84 -4.75 -9.58
C PRO A 68 18.50 -3.42 -9.98
N ARG A 69 19.25 -3.37 -11.09
CA ARG A 69 19.82 -2.10 -11.61
C ARG A 69 18.71 -1.13 -12.03
N ALA A 70 17.69 -1.62 -12.73
CA ALA A 70 16.54 -0.80 -13.12
C ALA A 70 15.76 -0.28 -11.89
N LEU A 71 15.59 -1.10 -10.85
CA LEU A 71 14.96 -0.68 -9.59
C LEU A 71 15.76 0.44 -8.91
N VAL A 72 17.07 0.32 -8.83
CA VAL A 72 17.96 1.35 -8.23
C VAL A 72 17.92 2.66 -9.03
N GLU A 73 17.87 2.60 -10.35
CA GLU A 73 17.74 3.80 -11.21
C GLU A 73 16.43 4.55 -10.93
N VAL A 74 15.31 3.82 -10.83
CA VAL A 74 14.00 4.41 -10.52
C VAL A 74 13.97 4.94 -9.10
N ASP A 75 14.51 4.22 -8.11
CA ASP A 75 14.60 4.70 -6.73
C ASP A 75 15.44 6.00 -6.65
N ARG A 76 16.61 6.05 -7.32
CA ARG A 76 17.45 7.25 -7.35
C ARG A 76 16.70 8.45 -7.95
N LEU A 77 16.00 8.23 -9.05
CA LEU A 77 15.16 9.25 -9.67
C LEU A 77 14.05 9.71 -8.69
N ALA A 78 13.37 8.76 -8.04
CA ALA A 78 12.30 9.07 -7.10
C ALA A 78 12.79 9.95 -5.94
N TRP A 79 13.93 9.60 -5.35
CA TRP A 79 14.50 10.40 -4.26
C TRP A 79 14.98 11.79 -4.73
N SER A 80 15.46 11.93 -5.96
CA SER A 80 15.81 13.23 -6.52
C SER A 80 14.61 14.15 -6.83
N LEU A 81 13.43 13.56 -7.02
CA LEU A 81 12.17 14.27 -7.30
C LEU A 81 11.29 14.42 -6.07
N LEU A 82 11.69 13.84 -4.93
CA LEU A 82 10.87 13.87 -3.70
C LEU A 82 10.57 15.31 -3.31
N PRO A 83 9.28 15.67 -3.07
CA PRO A 83 8.95 17.05 -2.72
C PRO A 83 9.57 17.46 -1.38
N ASP A 84 9.88 18.74 -1.25
CA ASP A 84 10.42 19.32 -0.02
C ASP A 84 9.49 19.03 1.17
N GLY A 85 10.12 18.72 2.31
CA GLY A 85 9.42 18.39 3.55
C GLY A 85 8.96 16.92 3.67
N TYR A 86 9.15 16.08 2.64
CA TYR A 86 9.02 14.64 2.80
C TYR A 86 10.33 14.03 3.33
N GLU A 87 10.21 13.26 4.39
CA GLU A 87 11.31 12.49 4.98
C GLU A 87 11.29 11.05 4.42
N PRO A 88 12.35 10.60 3.73
CA PRO A 88 12.45 9.21 3.29
C PRO A 88 12.79 8.29 4.46
N LEU A 89 12.10 7.15 4.54
CA LEU A 89 12.32 6.13 5.56
C LEU A 89 12.61 4.78 4.92
N GLU A 90 13.52 4.03 5.53
CA GLU A 90 13.68 2.59 5.30
C GLU A 90 12.84 1.84 6.32
N LEU A 91 11.81 1.12 5.87
CA LEU A 91 10.90 0.39 6.73
C LEU A 91 11.43 -1.01 7.05
N SER A 92 11.07 -1.52 8.23
CA SER A 92 11.23 -2.95 8.52
C SER A 92 10.41 -3.78 7.54
N PRO A 93 10.87 -4.98 7.12
CA PRO A 93 10.06 -5.90 6.32
C PRO A 93 8.84 -6.46 7.08
N LEU A 94 8.80 -6.27 8.40
CA LEU A 94 7.73 -6.71 9.28
C LEU A 94 7.04 -5.51 9.92
N CYS A 95 5.75 -5.68 10.21
CA CYS A 95 4.95 -4.76 11.01
C CYS A 95 4.13 -5.54 12.05
N PRO A 96 3.52 -4.89 13.04
CA PRO A 96 2.66 -5.56 14.00
C PRO A 96 1.51 -6.33 13.32
N LEU A 97 1.18 -7.51 13.86
CA LEU A 97 0.03 -8.29 13.38
C LEU A 97 -1.25 -7.46 13.41
N GLY A 98 -1.97 -7.46 12.32
CA GLY A 98 -3.20 -6.69 12.15
C GLY A 98 -2.98 -5.28 11.60
N THR A 99 -1.75 -4.84 11.31
CA THR A 99 -1.49 -3.52 10.71
C THR A 99 -2.35 -3.29 9.46
N ASN A 100 -2.36 -4.25 8.53
CA ASN A 100 -3.11 -4.09 7.28
C ASN A 100 -4.63 -4.27 7.45
N SER A 101 -5.10 -4.98 8.48
CA SER A 101 -6.54 -5.22 8.71
C SER A 101 -7.18 -4.26 9.70
N ALA A 102 -6.42 -3.68 10.65
CA ALA A 102 -6.92 -2.71 11.61
C ALA A 102 -6.75 -1.25 11.13
N VAL A 103 -5.69 -0.93 10.39
CA VAL A 103 -5.48 0.41 9.83
C VAL A 103 -6.32 0.59 8.57
N ALA A 104 -6.26 -0.35 7.64
CA ALA A 104 -7.07 -0.36 6.42
C ALA A 104 -8.04 -1.56 6.42
N PRO A 105 -9.19 -1.48 5.73
CA PRO A 105 -10.16 -2.57 5.68
C PRO A 105 -9.70 -3.70 4.73
N VAL A 106 -8.52 -4.25 4.97
CA VAL A 106 -7.94 -5.34 4.18
C VAL A 106 -8.07 -6.64 4.95
N SER A 107 -8.63 -7.67 4.32
CA SER A 107 -8.74 -9.00 4.95
C SER A 107 -7.36 -9.56 5.29
N GLN A 108 -7.21 -10.09 6.51
CA GLN A 108 -5.98 -10.76 6.98
C GLN A 108 -5.57 -11.95 6.10
N HIS A 109 -6.49 -12.55 5.35
CA HIS A 109 -6.17 -13.61 4.37
C HIS A 109 -5.34 -13.14 3.17
N LYS A 110 -5.21 -11.83 2.97
CA LYS A 110 -4.36 -11.23 1.93
C LYS A 110 -2.95 -10.90 2.42
N VAL A 111 -2.66 -11.20 3.69
CA VAL A 111 -1.41 -10.84 4.37
C VAL A 111 -0.65 -12.11 4.75
N VAL A 112 0.67 -12.05 4.75
CA VAL A 112 1.52 -13.14 5.24
C VAL A 112 1.81 -12.88 6.72
N SER A 113 1.06 -13.54 7.59
CA SER A 113 1.27 -13.47 9.05
C SER A 113 2.46 -14.34 9.45
N THR A 114 3.14 -13.95 10.52
CA THR A 114 4.23 -14.72 11.14
C THR A 114 3.81 -15.27 12.50
N ASP A 115 4.65 -16.10 13.08
CA ASP A 115 4.45 -16.68 14.42
C ASP A 115 4.90 -15.76 15.57
N ARG A 116 5.41 -14.55 15.26
CA ARG A 116 5.94 -13.60 16.28
C ARG A 116 5.07 -12.38 16.51
N THR A 117 3.75 -12.52 16.39
CA THR A 117 2.78 -11.43 16.55
C THR A 117 3.10 -10.28 15.57
N THR A 118 3.61 -10.64 14.40
CA THR A 118 3.94 -9.73 13.30
C THR A 118 3.36 -10.24 11.99
N GLU A 119 3.40 -9.40 10.98
CA GLU A 119 3.06 -9.75 9.61
C GLU A 119 4.07 -9.11 8.65
N VAL A 120 4.24 -9.71 7.48
CA VAL A 120 5.04 -9.13 6.41
C VAL A 120 4.28 -7.94 5.83
N VAL A 121 4.98 -6.83 5.64
CA VAL A 121 4.36 -5.61 5.10
C VAL A 121 3.70 -5.90 3.76
N ALA A 122 2.37 -5.76 3.71
CA ALA A 122 1.55 -5.94 2.52
C ALA A 122 1.18 -4.60 1.85
N ASP A 123 1.27 -3.50 2.61
CA ASP A 123 1.11 -2.13 2.14
C ASP A 123 1.93 -1.18 3.02
N SER A 124 2.92 -0.52 2.43
CA SER A 124 3.81 0.41 3.15
C SER A 124 3.10 1.67 3.62
N THR A 125 1.99 2.08 2.98
CA THR A 125 1.20 3.24 3.43
C THR A 125 0.58 3.01 4.80
N ASN A 126 0.23 1.76 5.14
CA ASN A 126 -0.33 1.42 6.45
C ASN A 126 0.74 1.54 7.56
N VAL A 127 1.97 1.12 7.28
CA VAL A 127 3.09 1.27 8.22
C VAL A 127 3.49 2.74 8.37
N LEU A 128 3.53 3.49 7.27
CA LEU A 128 3.76 4.93 7.32
C LEU A 128 2.65 5.68 8.07
N ALA A 129 1.41 5.19 8.02
CA ALA A 129 0.31 5.76 8.82
C ALA A 129 0.52 5.55 10.33
N LEU A 130 1.04 4.38 10.74
CA LEU A 130 1.43 4.13 12.14
C LEU A 130 2.56 5.07 12.56
N GLU A 131 3.59 5.25 11.74
CA GLU A 131 4.70 6.16 12.01
C GLU A 131 4.22 7.62 12.10
N CYS A 132 3.33 8.05 11.20
CA CYS A 132 2.67 9.35 11.31
C CYS A 132 1.91 9.49 12.64
N ALA A 133 1.17 8.46 13.06
CA ALA A 133 0.44 8.49 14.32
C ALA A 133 1.38 8.59 15.53
N VAL A 134 2.50 7.87 15.52
CA VAL A 134 3.53 7.97 16.57
C VAL A 134 4.09 9.40 16.67
N ARG A 135 4.52 9.99 15.54
CA ARG A 135 5.07 11.36 15.50
C ARG A 135 4.05 12.44 15.87
N ARG A 136 2.79 12.16 15.68
CA ARG A 136 1.67 13.05 15.98
C ARG A 136 0.92 12.70 17.27
N HIS A 137 1.46 11.75 18.07
CA HIS A 137 0.79 11.31 19.31
C HIS A 137 0.66 12.46 20.32
N ASP A 138 1.71 13.27 20.49
CA ASP A 138 1.69 14.45 21.34
C ASP A 138 0.75 15.54 20.76
N PRO A 139 -0.23 16.05 21.53
CA PRO A 139 -1.11 17.12 21.10
C PRO A 139 -0.36 18.42 20.69
N ALA A 140 0.81 18.70 21.26
CA ALA A 140 1.63 19.83 20.85
C ALA A 140 2.26 19.61 19.48
N ALA A 141 2.69 18.38 19.16
CA ALA A 141 3.20 18.02 17.84
C ALA A 141 2.13 18.13 16.76
N ARG A 142 0.85 17.83 17.08
CA ARG A 142 -0.28 17.95 16.12
C ARG A 142 -0.55 19.38 15.65
N ARG A 143 -0.13 20.39 16.41
CA ARG A 143 -0.29 21.81 16.07
C ARG A 143 0.86 22.36 15.22
N ARG A 144 1.92 21.55 15.04
CA ARG A 144 3.08 21.90 14.22
C ARG A 144 2.82 21.56 12.75
N GLU A 145 3.86 21.66 11.95
CA GLU A 145 3.85 21.30 10.53
C GLU A 145 3.34 19.87 10.31
N PRO A 146 2.71 19.61 9.16
CA PRO A 146 2.32 18.27 8.76
C PRO A 146 3.52 17.30 8.76
N VAL A 147 3.29 16.05 9.14
CA VAL A 147 4.26 14.96 8.99
C VAL A 147 4.11 14.41 7.58
N ARG A 148 5.19 14.44 6.80
CA ARG A 148 5.26 13.92 5.43
C ARG A 148 6.35 12.86 5.35
N LEU A 149 5.99 11.65 4.97
CA LEU A 149 6.91 10.51 4.93
C LEU A 149 6.84 9.83 3.58
N ALA A 150 7.98 9.24 3.16
CA ALA A 150 8.06 8.44 1.95
C ALA A 150 8.88 7.16 2.22
N ALA A 151 8.53 6.07 1.53
CA ALA A 151 9.30 4.84 1.57
C ALA A 151 9.23 4.11 0.22
N SER A 152 10.36 3.58 -0.23
CA SER A 152 10.41 2.61 -1.33
C SER A 152 10.60 1.22 -0.73
N HIS A 153 9.53 0.44 -0.64
CA HIS A 153 9.53 -0.80 0.15
C HIS A 153 9.04 -2.01 -0.66
N ARG A 154 9.69 -3.16 -0.45
CA ARG A 154 9.26 -4.42 -1.06
C ARG A 154 8.14 -5.04 -0.22
N LEU A 155 6.99 -5.17 -0.84
CA LEU A 155 5.77 -5.73 -0.24
C LEU A 155 5.60 -7.20 -0.60
N THR A 156 4.84 -7.93 0.23
CA THR A 156 4.36 -9.28 -0.10
C THR A 156 2.85 -9.36 0.10
N ARG A 157 2.13 -9.78 -0.93
CA ARG A 157 0.67 -9.97 -0.87
C ARG A 157 0.28 -11.40 -1.10
N ALA A 158 -0.44 -12.00 -0.14
CA ALA A 158 -0.93 -13.37 -0.23
C ALA A 158 -2.04 -13.52 -1.28
N GLN A 159 -2.71 -12.44 -1.67
CA GLN A 159 -3.74 -12.43 -2.70
C GLN A 159 -3.19 -12.92 -4.04
N GLN A 160 -3.94 -13.80 -4.71
CA GLN A 160 -3.68 -14.12 -6.12
C GLN A 160 -4.22 -13.00 -7.01
N PHE A 161 -3.34 -12.46 -7.83
CA PHE A 161 -3.71 -11.57 -8.91
C PHE A 161 -3.59 -12.34 -10.23
N GLY A 162 -4.58 -12.22 -11.11
CA GLY A 162 -4.49 -12.72 -12.48
C GLY A 162 -3.68 -11.75 -13.36
N GLY A 163 -2.91 -12.28 -14.31
CA GLY A 163 -2.21 -11.50 -15.32
C GLY A 163 -0.68 -11.61 -15.28
N ALA A 164 -0.05 -11.44 -16.43
CA ALA A 164 1.39 -11.63 -16.65
C ALA A 164 2.30 -10.65 -15.89
N ARG A 165 1.74 -9.55 -15.34
CA ARG A 165 2.47 -8.51 -14.59
C ARG A 165 2.04 -8.46 -13.12
N SER A 166 1.66 -9.62 -12.56
CA SER A 166 1.20 -9.75 -11.17
C SER A 166 2.14 -10.63 -10.39
N TRP A 167 2.90 -10.03 -9.50
CA TRP A 167 3.87 -10.72 -8.64
C TRP A 167 3.34 -10.84 -7.20
N ALA A 168 3.76 -11.87 -6.48
CA ALA A 168 3.41 -12.04 -5.07
C ALA A 168 4.16 -11.05 -4.18
N HIS A 169 5.33 -10.60 -4.62
CA HIS A 169 6.07 -9.53 -3.97
C HIS A 169 6.56 -8.51 -5.02
N PHE A 170 6.54 -7.26 -4.67
CA PHE A 170 6.90 -6.14 -5.54
C PHE A 170 7.24 -4.92 -4.69
N ARG A 171 7.89 -3.93 -5.30
CA ARG A 171 8.27 -2.68 -4.64
C ARG A 171 7.23 -1.60 -4.91
N VAL A 172 6.84 -0.90 -3.86
CA VAL A 172 5.98 0.28 -3.94
C VAL A 172 6.72 1.46 -3.36
N LEU A 173 6.75 2.55 -4.09
CA LEU A 173 7.12 3.86 -3.60
C LEU A 173 5.86 4.51 -3.04
N SER A 174 5.84 4.70 -1.72
CA SER A 174 4.72 5.25 -0.98
C SER A 174 5.02 6.63 -0.43
N LEU A 175 4.04 7.54 -0.55
CA LEU A 175 4.06 8.84 0.11
C LEU A 175 2.85 8.95 1.03
N VAL A 176 3.05 9.53 2.21
CA VAL A 176 1.97 9.88 3.13
C VAL A 176 2.16 11.30 3.65
N ALA A 177 1.05 12.01 3.82
CA ALA A 177 1.01 13.31 4.46
C ALA A 177 -0.07 13.29 5.53
N ALA A 178 0.33 13.51 6.81
CA ALA A 178 -0.56 13.59 7.95
C ALA A 178 -0.57 14.99 8.53
N GLY A 179 -1.75 15.53 8.78
CA GLY A 179 -1.92 16.90 9.28
C GLY A 179 -3.26 17.11 9.93
N ARG A 180 -3.59 18.36 10.22
CA ARG A 180 -4.89 18.72 10.75
C ARG A 180 -5.81 19.22 9.65
N ASP A 181 -7.10 19.10 9.92
CA ASP A 181 -8.16 19.70 9.14
C ASP A 181 -7.99 21.22 9.05
N GLU A 182 -7.90 21.73 7.85
CA GLU A 182 -7.81 23.16 7.53
C GLU A 182 -9.17 23.72 7.03
N GLY A 183 -10.22 22.93 7.12
CA GLY A 183 -11.54 23.24 6.55
C GLY A 183 -11.60 23.03 5.04
N ASP A 184 -12.78 22.77 4.52
CA ASP A 184 -13.08 22.65 3.08
C ASP A 184 -12.10 21.78 2.29
N LEU A 185 -11.62 20.69 2.86
CA LEU A 185 -10.65 19.77 2.23
C LEU A 185 -9.31 20.42 1.81
N ARG A 186 -8.95 21.56 2.37
CA ARG A 186 -7.73 22.30 1.94
C ARG A 186 -6.47 21.47 2.13
N PHE A 187 -6.34 20.79 3.27
CA PHE A 187 -5.20 19.92 3.53
C PHE A 187 -5.15 18.78 2.54
N GLU A 188 -6.29 18.08 2.36
CA GLU A 188 -6.36 16.88 1.53
C GLU A 188 -6.11 17.18 0.04
N THR A 189 -6.74 18.23 -0.48
CA THR A 189 -6.57 18.62 -1.89
C THR A 189 -5.15 19.07 -2.21
N ARG A 190 -4.51 19.84 -1.29
CA ARG A 190 -3.11 20.25 -1.43
C ARG A 190 -2.18 19.03 -1.43
N ALA A 191 -2.33 18.13 -0.47
CA ALA A 191 -1.52 16.92 -0.37
C ALA A 191 -1.74 15.98 -1.58
N LEU A 192 -2.98 15.85 -2.06
CA LEU A 192 -3.29 15.08 -3.28
C LEU A 192 -2.58 15.63 -4.51
N VAL A 193 -2.67 16.96 -4.75
CA VAL A 193 -1.98 17.60 -5.88
C VAL A 193 -0.48 17.39 -5.81
N GLU A 194 0.12 17.53 -4.62
CA GLU A 194 1.55 17.32 -4.40
C GLU A 194 1.97 15.87 -4.73
N GLN A 195 1.24 14.87 -4.21
CA GLN A 195 1.55 13.46 -4.43
C GLN A 195 1.28 13.01 -5.87
N ILE A 196 0.18 13.46 -6.49
CA ILE A 196 -0.11 13.19 -7.90
C ILE A 196 0.96 13.81 -8.80
N ALA A 197 1.35 15.05 -8.52
CA ALA A 197 2.40 15.74 -9.28
C ALA A 197 3.75 15.05 -9.15
N PHE A 198 4.07 14.53 -7.98
CA PHE A 198 5.28 13.70 -7.79
C PHE A 198 5.22 12.43 -8.66
N CYS A 199 4.11 11.68 -8.61
CA CYS A 199 3.94 10.48 -9.43
C CYS A 199 4.03 10.79 -10.93
N ALA A 200 3.42 11.88 -11.40
CA ALA A 200 3.49 12.28 -12.81
C ALA A 200 4.92 12.62 -13.24
N ARG A 201 5.64 13.43 -12.44
CA ARG A 201 7.06 13.74 -12.70
C ARG A 201 7.95 12.50 -12.70
N LEU A 202 7.67 11.53 -11.83
CA LEU A 202 8.42 10.29 -11.79
C LEU A 202 8.21 9.47 -13.08
N VAL A 203 6.99 9.43 -13.62
CA VAL A 203 6.73 8.80 -14.92
C VAL A 203 7.44 9.53 -16.05
N GLU A 204 7.39 10.87 -16.10
CA GLU A 204 8.12 11.68 -17.09
C GLU A 204 9.64 11.46 -17.00
N GLY A 205 10.18 11.42 -15.77
CA GLY A 205 11.60 11.14 -15.53
C GLY A 205 11.99 9.71 -15.91
N ALA A 206 11.10 8.73 -15.71
CA ALA A 206 11.31 7.36 -16.17
C ALA A 206 11.37 7.27 -17.70
N VAL A 207 10.55 8.03 -18.42
CA VAL A 207 10.64 8.16 -19.88
C VAL A 207 12.00 8.73 -20.29
N ALA A 208 12.50 9.74 -19.60
CA ALA A 208 13.85 10.29 -19.84
C ALA A 208 14.98 9.28 -19.58
N LEU A 209 14.72 8.28 -18.73
CA LEU A 209 15.63 7.12 -18.49
C LEU A 209 15.43 5.99 -19.54
N GLY A 210 14.67 6.22 -20.60
CA GLY A 210 14.45 5.26 -21.68
C GLY A 210 13.30 4.26 -21.42
N ARG A 211 12.40 4.53 -20.47
CA ARG A 211 11.19 3.72 -20.28
C ARG A 211 10.11 4.17 -21.27
N ALA A 212 9.52 3.23 -21.97
CA ALA A 212 8.60 3.52 -23.09
C ALA A 212 7.16 3.77 -22.62
N PHE A 213 6.95 4.86 -21.87
CA PHE A 213 5.60 5.32 -21.49
C PHE A 213 5.18 6.55 -22.31
N ARG A 214 3.88 6.66 -22.56
CA ARG A 214 3.25 7.81 -23.20
C ARG A 214 1.83 8.01 -22.67
N GLY A 215 1.23 9.16 -22.92
CA GLY A 215 -0.19 9.39 -22.67
C GLY A 215 -0.57 9.28 -21.20
N VAL A 216 0.11 10.01 -20.31
CA VAL A 216 -0.22 10.02 -18.88
C VAL A 216 -1.67 10.46 -18.69
N ARG A 217 -2.42 9.65 -17.94
CA ARG A 217 -3.81 9.89 -17.58
C ARG A 217 -3.98 9.91 -16.07
N ILE A 218 -4.52 11.00 -15.54
CA ILE A 218 -4.81 11.21 -14.12
C ILE A 218 -6.32 11.23 -13.96
N ALA A 219 -6.85 10.21 -13.30
CA ALA A 219 -8.26 10.02 -13.04
C ALA A 219 -8.53 10.25 -11.55
N VAL A 220 -9.29 11.29 -11.21
CA VAL A 220 -9.66 11.62 -9.82
C VAL A 220 -11.13 11.26 -9.61
N THR A 221 -11.43 10.64 -8.47
CA THR A 221 -12.78 10.16 -8.15
C THR A 221 -13.28 10.79 -6.86
N ASP A 222 -14.48 11.35 -6.94
CA ASP A 222 -15.29 11.71 -5.79
C ASP A 222 -16.00 10.45 -5.27
N VAL A 223 -15.63 9.96 -4.08
CA VAL A 223 -16.29 8.79 -3.48
C VAL A 223 -17.49 9.17 -2.61
N THR A 224 -17.87 10.47 -2.62
CA THR A 224 -19.03 11.01 -1.88
C THR A 224 -20.26 11.22 -2.75
N ASP A 225 -20.35 10.52 -3.86
CA ASP A 225 -21.47 10.57 -4.80
C ASP A 225 -21.71 11.99 -5.38
N GLY A 226 -20.63 12.65 -5.80
CA GLY A 226 -20.66 13.91 -6.54
C GLY A 226 -20.69 15.18 -5.68
N ARG A 227 -20.72 15.06 -4.34
CA ARG A 227 -20.80 16.24 -3.45
C ARG A 227 -19.54 17.10 -3.46
N LEU A 228 -18.43 16.59 -3.94
CA LEU A 228 -17.13 17.27 -3.96
C LEU A 228 -16.63 17.57 -5.39
N THR A 229 -17.45 17.34 -6.39
CA THR A 229 -17.09 17.51 -7.81
C THR A 229 -16.45 18.89 -8.09
N ASP A 230 -17.09 19.98 -7.68
CA ASP A 230 -16.59 21.35 -7.91
C ASP A 230 -15.28 21.62 -7.15
N THR A 231 -15.17 21.10 -5.94
CA THR A 231 -13.95 21.20 -5.12
C THR A 231 -12.79 20.45 -5.77
N ILE A 232 -13.03 19.23 -6.29
CA ILE A 232 -12.03 18.43 -7.01
C ILE A 232 -11.65 19.13 -8.31
N GLU A 233 -12.61 19.62 -9.06
CA GLU A 233 -12.35 20.32 -10.33
C GLU A 233 -11.47 21.55 -10.11
N SER A 234 -11.84 22.41 -9.17
CA SER A 234 -11.12 23.66 -8.95
C SER A 234 -9.78 23.50 -8.19
N ARG A 235 -9.70 22.59 -7.21
CA ARG A 235 -8.53 22.52 -6.32
C ARG A 235 -7.58 21.36 -6.62
N VAL A 236 -8.00 20.39 -7.45
CA VAL A 236 -7.15 19.25 -7.82
C VAL A 236 -6.89 19.20 -9.33
N LEU A 237 -7.95 19.15 -10.13
CA LEU A 237 -7.80 18.94 -11.57
C LEU A 237 -7.27 20.19 -12.30
N ALA A 238 -7.76 21.39 -11.97
CA ALA A 238 -7.31 22.62 -12.61
C ALA A 238 -5.80 22.87 -12.39
N PRO A 239 -5.24 22.80 -11.16
CA PRO A 239 -3.81 22.93 -10.96
C PRO A 239 -2.97 21.83 -11.64
N LEU A 240 -3.50 20.59 -11.73
CA LEU A 240 -2.80 19.51 -12.40
C LEU A 240 -2.77 19.70 -13.92
N ARG A 241 -3.86 20.19 -14.54
CA ARG A 241 -3.90 20.50 -15.98
C ARG A 241 -2.94 21.63 -16.34
N GLU A 242 -2.85 22.65 -15.51
CA GLU A 242 -1.88 23.73 -15.68
C GLU A 242 -0.43 23.21 -15.62
N ARG A 243 -0.14 22.37 -14.66
CA ARG A 243 1.20 21.84 -14.40
C ARG A 243 1.63 20.76 -15.41
N PHE A 244 0.69 19.97 -15.90
CA PHE A 244 0.89 18.82 -16.79
C PHE A 244 -0.02 18.92 -18.03
N PRO A 245 0.19 19.90 -18.94
CA PRO A 245 -0.70 20.13 -20.08
C PRO A 245 -0.76 18.95 -21.07
N ALA A 246 0.26 18.10 -21.09
CA ALA A 246 0.29 16.87 -21.88
C ALA A 246 -0.46 15.70 -21.25
N ALA A 247 -0.80 15.78 -19.95
CA ALA A 247 -1.53 14.72 -19.27
C ALA A 247 -3.04 14.93 -19.37
N ARG A 248 -3.78 13.82 -19.54
CA ARG A 248 -5.25 13.85 -19.47
C ARG A 248 -5.73 13.80 -18.02
N CYS A 249 -6.05 14.95 -17.42
CA CYS A 249 -6.61 15.04 -16.08
C CYS A 249 -8.14 15.17 -16.13
N HIS A 250 -8.88 14.24 -15.48
CA HIS A 250 -10.34 14.19 -15.52
C HIS A 250 -10.96 13.57 -14.26
N LEU A 251 -12.24 13.87 -14.04
CA LEU A 251 -13.07 13.13 -13.08
C LEU A 251 -13.39 11.74 -13.63
N ALA A 252 -13.38 10.74 -12.73
CA ALA A 252 -13.72 9.34 -13.02
C ALA A 252 -14.85 8.87 -12.08
N PRO A 253 -16.09 9.31 -12.30
CA PRO A 253 -17.23 8.99 -11.43
C PRO A 253 -17.62 7.51 -11.48
N GLU A 254 -17.27 6.82 -12.56
CA GLU A 254 -17.53 5.40 -12.79
C GLU A 254 -16.69 4.47 -11.91
N ARG A 255 -15.62 4.98 -11.28
CA ARG A 255 -14.76 4.16 -10.43
C ARG A 255 -15.50 3.71 -9.17
N THR A 256 -15.61 2.40 -8.99
CA THR A 256 -16.16 1.76 -7.78
C THR A 256 -15.08 1.22 -6.85
N ALA A 257 -13.89 0.90 -7.38
CA ALA A 257 -12.76 0.38 -6.62
C ALA A 257 -12.20 1.44 -5.67
N GLY A 258 -11.93 1.06 -4.41
CA GLY A 258 -11.41 1.94 -3.37
C GLY A 258 -12.49 2.57 -2.48
N ARG A 259 -13.78 2.38 -2.77
CA ARG A 259 -14.87 2.72 -1.83
C ARG A 259 -14.71 1.92 -0.53
N GLY A 260 -14.80 2.61 0.61
CA GLY A 260 -14.53 2.01 1.93
C GLY A 260 -13.04 1.93 2.31
N TYR A 261 -12.12 2.08 1.35
CA TYR A 261 -10.69 2.21 1.61
C TYR A 261 -10.29 3.70 1.70
N TYR A 262 -10.70 4.51 0.71
CA TYR A 262 -10.54 5.96 0.71
C TYR A 262 -11.76 6.66 1.32
N GLY A 263 -11.52 7.83 1.91
CA GLY A 263 -12.53 8.59 2.64
C GLY A 263 -13.48 9.36 1.73
N ARG A 264 -12.96 10.26 0.90
CA ARG A 264 -13.74 11.22 0.11
C ARG A 264 -13.25 11.40 -1.32
N VAL A 265 -11.92 11.43 -1.51
CA VAL A 265 -11.29 11.64 -2.81
C VAL A 265 -10.18 10.63 -3.01
N CYS A 266 -10.15 10.03 -4.18
CA CYS A 266 -9.04 9.17 -4.58
C CYS A 266 -8.64 9.41 -6.04
N PHE A 267 -7.48 8.92 -6.43
CA PHE A 267 -6.99 9.04 -7.79
C PHE A 267 -6.39 7.73 -8.30
N LYS A 268 -6.24 7.64 -9.61
CA LYS A 268 -5.37 6.69 -10.30
C LYS A 268 -4.56 7.43 -11.35
N LEU A 269 -3.32 7.02 -11.50
CA LEU A 269 -2.45 7.46 -12.57
C LEU A 269 -2.12 6.28 -13.47
N HIS A 270 -2.36 6.45 -14.74
CA HIS A 270 -2.09 5.47 -15.78
C HIS A 270 -1.16 6.06 -16.83
N ALA A 271 -0.43 5.20 -17.53
CA ALA A 271 0.27 5.55 -18.74
C ALA A 271 0.19 4.39 -19.74
N THR A 272 0.33 4.69 -21.03
CA THR A 272 0.36 3.68 -22.07
C THR A 272 1.79 3.19 -22.26
N ASN A 273 2.02 1.88 -22.21
CA ASN A 273 3.33 1.27 -22.43
C ASN A 273 3.66 1.12 -23.93
N GLU A 274 4.82 0.54 -24.22
CA GLU A 274 5.28 0.29 -25.59
C GLU A 274 4.31 -0.59 -26.39
N SER A 275 3.72 -1.59 -25.75
CA SER A 275 2.75 -2.50 -26.36
C SER A 275 1.38 -1.86 -26.64
N GLY A 276 1.16 -0.62 -26.20
CA GLY A 276 -0.12 0.09 -26.33
C GLY A 276 -1.10 -0.21 -25.21
N ASP A 277 -0.72 -1.00 -24.18
CA ASP A 277 -1.57 -1.28 -23.04
C ASP A 277 -1.60 -0.11 -22.05
N GLU A 278 -2.76 0.21 -21.51
CA GLU A 278 -2.88 1.13 -20.39
C GLU A 278 -2.47 0.43 -19.09
N VAL A 279 -1.45 0.96 -18.43
CA VAL A 279 -0.90 0.43 -17.18
C VAL A 279 -1.21 1.38 -16.04
N GLU A 280 -1.87 0.87 -15.00
CA GLU A 280 -2.03 1.59 -13.73
C GLU A 280 -0.68 1.63 -13.00
N LEU A 281 -0.14 2.83 -12.80
CA LEU A 281 1.17 3.05 -12.20
C LEU A 281 1.07 3.50 -10.75
N ALA A 282 0.09 4.35 -10.42
CA ALA A 282 -0.11 4.86 -9.06
C ALA A 282 -1.59 4.92 -8.68
N ASP A 283 -1.84 4.81 -7.40
CA ASP A 283 -3.14 4.95 -6.75
C ASP A 283 -2.97 5.69 -5.42
N GLY A 284 -3.99 6.42 -4.97
CA GLY A 284 -3.93 7.14 -3.71
C GLY A 284 -5.24 7.87 -3.38
N GLY A 285 -5.28 8.47 -2.19
CA GLY A 285 -6.45 9.22 -1.73
C GLY A 285 -6.36 9.64 -0.27
N ASP A 286 -7.39 10.32 0.21
CA ASP A 286 -7.53 10.62 1.62
C ASP A 286 -8.07 9.43 2.41
N THR A 287 -7.58 9.25 3.63
CA THR A 287 -8.00 8.17 4.53
C THR A 287 -8.28 8.69 5.94
N SER A 288 -8.97 7.88 6.74
CA SER A 288 -9.27 8.21 8.14
C SER A 288 -8.30 7.56 9.15
N TRP A 289 -7.20 6.97 8.69
CA TRP A 289 -6.40 6.08 9.53
C TRP A 289 -5.75 6.78 10.72
N THR A 290 -5.09 7.93 10.52
CA THR A 290 -4.53 8.71 11.65
C THR A 290 -5.61 9.23 12.58
N ARG A 291 -6.78 9.59 12.06
CA ARG A 291 -7.95 9.97 12.88
C ARG A 291 -8.36 8.82 13.81
N THR A 292 -8.43 7.61 13.30
CA THR A 292 -8.80 6.42 14.08
C THR A 292 -7.70 6.06 15.08
N LEU A 293 -6.44 6.02 14.64
CA LEU A 293 -5.29 5.67 15.48
C LEU A 293 -5.09 6.63 16.66
N LEU A 294 -5.36 7.92 16.46
CA LEU A 294 -5.14 8.96 17.46
C LEU A 294 -6.41 9.36 18.22
N GLY A 295 -7.59 8.85 17.84
CA GLY A 295 -8.86 9.23 18.43
C GLY A 295 -9.17 10.73 18.27
N ASP A 296 -8.64 11.40 17.22
CA ASP A 296 -8.81 12.83 16.99
C ASP A 296 -9.51 13.10 15.65
N ALA A 297 -10.75 13.60 15.72
CA ALA A 297 -11.59 13.86 14.56
C ALA A 297 -11.01 14.91 13.59
N LYS A 298 -10.04 15.73 14.03
CA LYS A 298 -9.37 16.73 13.19
C LYS A 298 -8.12 16.22 12.47
N GLU A 299 -7.70 15.00 12.71
CA GLU A 299 -6.57 14.41 12.00
C GLU A 299 -6.97 14.03 10.57
N ARG A 300 -6.04 14.25 9.64
CA ARG A 300 -6.17 13.98 8.21
C ARG A 300 -4.95 13.20 7.73
N LEU A 301 -5.17 12.31 6.78
CA LEU A 301 -4.10 11.57 6.13
C LEU A 301 -4.40 11.43 4.64
N VAL A 302 -3.41 11.73 3.82
CA VAL A 302 -3.41 11.46 2.38
C VAL A 302 -2.28 10.48 2.10
N VAL A 303 -2.57 9.44 1.34
CA VAL A 303 -1.64 8.38 1.00
C VAL A 303 -1.59 8.16 -0.50
N SER A 304 -0.44 7.74 -1.00
CA SER A 304 -0.29 7.26 -2.37
C SER A 304 0.75 6.16 -2.47
N GLY A 305 0.58 5.29 -3.46
CA GLY A 305 1.52 4.24 -3.79
C GLY A 305 1.76 4.16 -5.30
N LEU A 306 3.02 4.03 -5.71
CA LEU A 306 3.42 3.84 -7.09
C LEU A 306 4.21 2.54 -7.22
N GLY A 307 3.81 1.68 -8.16
CA GLY A 307 4.45 0.39 -8.41
C GLY A 307 5.77 0.54 -9.16
N VAL A 308 6.90 0.38 -8.46
CA VAL A 308 8.24 0.59 -9.03
C VAL A 308 8.55 -0.40 -10.14
N GLU A 309 8.23 -1.69 -9.96
CA GLU A 309 8.43 -2.70 -11.00
C GLU A 309 7.65 -2.37 -12.28
N ARG A 310 6.44 -1.81 -12.16
CA ARG A 310 5.63 -1.42 -13.33
C ARG A 310 6.31 -0.34 -14.16
N LEU A 311 7.04 0.58 -13.51
CA LEU A 311 7.86 1.57 -14.22
C LEU A 311 9.09 0.96 -14.90
N CYS A 312 9.57 -0.19 -14.42
CA CYS A 312 10.76 -0.84 -14.96
C CYS A 312 10.50 -1.75 -16.15
N VAL A 313 9.27 -2.31 -16.28
CA VAL A 313 8.89 -3.32 -17.29
C VAL A 313 7.92 -2.79 -18.35
N ALA A 314 8.06 -1.54 -18.67
CA ALA A 314 7.24 -0.89 -19.71
C ALA A 314 7.59 -1.36 -21.11
#